data_54b388bdb635f50e465f9039f05b4417
#
_entry.id   54b388bdb635f50e465f9039f05b4417
#
_cell.length_a   1.000
_cell.length_b   1.000
_cell.length_c   1.000
_cell.angle_alpha   90.00
_cell.angle_beta   90.00
_cell.angle_gamma   90.00
#
_symmetry.space_group_name_H-M   'P 1'
#
loop_
_entity.id
_entity.type
_entity.pdbx_description
1 polymer ?
#
loop_
_entity_poly.entity_id
_entity_poly.type
_entity_poly.pdbx_seq_one_letter_code
_entity_poly.pdbx_strand_id
1 'polypeptide(L)'
;SIVLVFLLLAAAYVFYQAGHVLFPPNTYETALLATVEDTVDAEGVLLFQETYVSGGGTLGYLVADGERVSAGTAVAEVYSDATQSTLRQQLRQINDQIDLLQRSQNTSATQLDSLHKERSSALYDMLDALDQGEYDAIDTGRESYLLAQNKLWVITGEVTDFSDSIAALTQQAASVQAQLGTP
;
A
#
# COMPACT_ATOMS: atom_id res chain seq x y z
N SER A 1 -47.70 37.10 49.46
CA SER A 1 -47.72 36.20 48.23
C SER A 1 -46.44 36.26 47.45
N ILE A 2 -45.73 37.37 47.30
CA ILE A 2 -44.45 37.48 46.56
C ILE A 2 -43.35 36.68 47.27
N VAL A 3 -43.29 36.70 48.60
CA VAL A 3 -42.31 35.93 49.38
C VAL A 3 -42.42 34.40 49.11
N LEU A 4 -43.62 33.90 48.93
CA LEU A 4 -43.87 32.48 48.70
C LEU A 4 -43.37 32.05 47.33
N VAL A 5 -43.46 32.92 46.31
CA VAL A 5 -42.93 32.71 44.98
C VAL A 5 -41.38 32.66 45.00
N PHE A 6 -40.76 33.58 45.75
CA PHE A 6 -39.32 33.58 45.91
C PHE A 6 -38.81 32.33 46.64
N LEU A 7 -39.52 31.85 47.61
CA LEU A 7 -39.16 30.66 48.38
C LEU A 7 -39.30 29.40 47.51
N LEU A 8 -40.30 29.33 46.67
CA LEU A 8 -40.49 28.25 45.69
C LEU A 8 -39.34 28.23 44.64
N LEU A 9 -38.97 29.41 44.11
CA LEU A 9 -37.85 29.52 43.15
C LEU A 9 -36.52 29.13 43.79
N ALA A 10 -36.27 29.56 45.04
CA ALA A 10 -35.06 29.17 45.74
C ALA A 10 -35.02 27.67 46.03
N ALA A 11 -36.14 27.05 46.41
CA ALA A 11 -36.20 25.60 46.58
C ALA A 11 -35.96 24.86 45.27
N ALA A 12 -36.57 25.28 44.15
CA ALA A 12 -36.36 24.70 42.84
C ALA A 12 -34.89 24.79 42.39
N TYR A 13 -34.24 25.93 42.67
CA TYR A 13 -32.82 26.10 42.35
C TYR A 13 -31.93 25.18 43.18
N VAL A 14 -32.21 25.04 44.48
CA VAL A 14 -31.45 24.11 45.35
C VAL A 14 -31.64 22.66 44.90
N PHE A 15 -32.86 22.24 44.52
CA PHE A 15 -33.10 20.90 43.97
C PHE A 15 -32.38 20.66 42.65
N TYR A 16 -32.36 21.66 41.77
CA TYR A 16 -31.62 21.59 40.53
C TYR A 16 -30.12 21.43 40.76
N GLN A 17 -29.52 22.22 41.64
CA GLN A 17 -28.10 22.14 41.99
C GLN A 17 -27.76 20.80 42.67
N ALA A 18 -28.60 20.35 43.60
CA ALA A 18 -28.41 19.06 44.27
C ALA A 18 -28.48 17.90 43.26
N GLY A 19 -29.40 17.95 42.30
CA GLY A 19 -29.46 16.95 41.22
C GLY A 19 -28.21 16.93 40.37
N HIS A 20 -27.63 18.09 40.06
CA HIS A 20 -26.40 18.19 39.23
C HIS A 20 -25.15 17.71 39.97
N VAL A 21 -25.12 17.84 41.30
CA VAL A 21 -24.00 17.38 42.14
C VAL A 21 -24.09 15.88 42.43
N LEU A 22 -25.31 15.39 42.74
CA LEU A 22 -25.55 14.00 43.11
C LEU A 22 -25.55 13.04 41.88
N PHE A 23 -25.91 13.56 40.72
CA PHE A 23 -25.93 12.79 39.45
C PHE A 23 -25.10 13.55 38.41
N PRO A 24 -23.76 13.57 38.54
CA PRO A 24 -22.92 14.16 37.51
C PRO A 24 -23.15 13.39 36.18
N PRO A 25 -23.22 14.09 35.04
CA PRO A 25 -23.32 13.43 33.76
C PRO A 25 -22.12 12.47 33.60
N ASN A 26 -22.41 11.21 33.37
CA ASN A 26 -21.37 10.23 33.15
C ASN A 26 -20.52 10.65 31.94
N THR A 27 -19.31 11.06 32.20
CA THR A 27 -18.30 11.27 31.17
C THR A 27 -17.81 9.86 30.74
N TYR A 28 -18.23 9.43 29.58
CA TYR A 28 -17.67 8.23 28.96
C TYR A 28 -16.34 8.62 28.35
N GLU A 29 -15.24 8.12 28.86
CA GLU A 29 -13.97 8.15 28.17
C GLU A 29 -13.91 6.92 27.25
N THR A 30 -13.62 7.17 25.99
CA THR A 30 -13.33 6.09 25.04
C THR A 30 -12.02 5.44 25.46
N ALA A 31 -12.07 4.16 25.82
CA ALA A 31 -10.86 3.40 26.07
C ALA A 31 -10.08 3.28 24.73
N LEU A 32 -8.91 3.89 24.67
CA LEU A 32 -7.97 3.68 23.57
C LEU A 32 -7.28 2.35 23.84
N LEU A 33 -7.40 1.42 22.90
CA LEU A 33 -6.61 0.21 22.90
C LEU A 33 -5.18 0.61 22.50
N ALA A 34 -4.30 0.76 23.47
CA ALA A 34 -2.89 0.95 23.23
C ALA A 34 -2.22 -0.43 23.25
N THR A 35 -1.64 -0.83 22.15
CA THR A 35 -0.73 -1.99 22.13
C THR A 35 0.58 -1.52 22.75
N VAL A 36 0.87 -2.02 23.92
CA VAL A 36 2.18 -1.82 24.55
C VAL A 36 3.07 -2.95 24.09
N GLU A 37 4.06 -2.64 23.26
CA GLU A 37 5.10 -3.58 22.92
C GLU A 37 6.14 -3.57 24.04
N ASP A 38 6.35 -4.73 24.63
CA ASP A 38 7.43 -4.95 25.60
C ASP A 38 8.70 -5.24 24.80
N THR A 39 9.48 -4.21 24.56
CA THR A 39 10.74 -4.33 23.81
C THR A 39 11.86 -4.68 24.77
N VAL A 40 12.52 -5.80 24.49
CA VAL A 40 13.74 -6.20 25.17
C VAL A 40 14.92 -5.81 24.28
N ASP A 41 15.72 -4.85 24.72
CA ASP A 41 16.99 -4.53 24.08
C ASP A 41 17.97 -5.66 24.34
N ALA A 42 18.36 -6.36 23.28
CA ALA A 42 19.35 -7.42 23.33
C ALA A 42 20.42 -7.15 22.27
N GLU A 43 21.69 -7.16 22.72
CA GLU A 43 22.81 -7.20 21.78
C GLU A 43 23.04 -8.65 21.35
N GLY A 44 23.01 -8.88 20.04
CA GLY A 44 23.22 -10.20 19.44
C GLY A 44 23.88 -10.10 18.08
N VAL A 45 24.54 -11.19 17.68
CA VAL A 45 25.10 -11.34 16.33
C VAL A 45 24.16 -12.24 15.54
N LEU A 46 23.61 -11.71 14.46
CA LEU A 46 22.84 -12.49 13.49
C LEU A 46 23.84 -13.25 12.59
N LEU A 47 23.84 -14.57 12.69
CA LEU A 47 24.57 -15.44 11.78
C LEU A 47 23.59 -15.91 10.69
N PHE A 48 23.76 -15.40 9.48
CA PHE A 48 23.02 -15.89 8.31
C PHE A 48 23.74 -17.12 7.74
N GLN A 49 22.95 -18.12 7.38
CA GLN A 49 23.47 -19.24 6.57
C GLN A 49 23.43 -18.77 5.12
N GLU A 50 24.58 -18.30 4.63
CA GLU A 50 24.71 -17.82 3.26
C GLU A 50 25.13 -18.95 2.33
N THR A 51 24.54 -18.99 1.15
CA THR A 51 24.95 -19.88 0.07
C THR A 51 25.39 -19.02 -1.11
N TYR A 52 26.67 -19.08 -1.44
CA TYR A 52 27.21 -18.35 -2.58
C TYR A 52 27.05 -19.18 -3.85
N VAL A 53 26.41 -18.59 -4.86
CA VAL A 53 26.31 -19.17 -6.19
C VAL A 53 27.22 -18.35 -7.11
N SER A 54 28.24 -19.00 -7.68
CA SER A 54 29.15 -18.37 -8.65
C SER A 54 28.77 -18.78 -10.07
N GLY A 55 28.72 -17.81 -10.97
CA GLY A 55 28.49 -18.02 -12.40
C GLY A 55 29.35 -17.05 -13.22
N GLY A 56 29.72 -17.47 -14.45
CA GLY A 56 30.39 -16.57 -15.39
C GLY A 56 29.34 -15.83 -16.24
N GLY A 57 29.40 -14.50 -16.29
CA GLY A 57 28.49 -13.68 -17.08
C GLY A 57 27.92 -12.50 -16.32
N THR A 58 27.00 -11.76 -16.94
CA THR A 58 26.27 -10.69 -16.30
C THR A 58 25.05 -11.25 -15.59
N LEU A 59 24.94 -11.02 -14.27
CA LEU A 59 23.79 -11.45 -13.49
C LEU A 59 22.64 -10.44 -13.64
N GLY A 60 21.46 -10.94 -13.98
CA GLY A 60 20.22 -10.19 -13.87
C GLY A 60 19.38 -10.75 -12.72
N TYR A 61 19.15 -9.97 -11.69
CA TYR A 61 18.35 -10.40 -10.54
C TYR A 61 16.87 -10.44 -10.91
N LEU A 62 16.19 -11.51 -10.51
CA LEU A 62 14.74 -11.72 -10.73
C LEU A 62 13.93 -11.36 -9.50
N VAL A 63 14.59 -11.17 -8.37
CA VAL A 63 13.99 -10.89 -7.07
C VAL A 63 14.66 -9.64 -6.48
N ALA A 64 13.95 -8.94 -5.61
CA ALA A 64 14.48 -7.79 -4.90
C ALA A 64 15.45 -8.20 -3.79
N ASP A 65 16.30 -7.27 -3.37
CA ASP A 65 17.18 -7.50 -2.22
C ASP A 65 16.35 -7.61 -0.94
N GLY A 66 16.61 -8.66 -0.16
CA GLY A 66 15.83 -8.97 1.05
C GLY A 66 14.51 -9.70 0.80
N GLU A 67 14.12 -9.93 -0.43
CA GLU A 67 12.88 -10.63 -0.76
C GLU A 67 12.91 -12.09 -0.28
N ARG A 68 11.82 -12.53 0.35
CA ARG A 68 11.64 -13.92 0.78
C ARG A 68 11.15 -14.77 -0.38
N VAL A 69 11.94 -15.72 -0.81
CA VAL A 69 11.63 -16.63 -1.93
C VAL A 69 11.43 -18.07 -1.44
N SER A 70 10.64 -18.82 -2.20
CA SER A 70 10.43 -20.25 -1.95
C SER A 70 11.62 -21.07 -2.46
N ALA A 71 11.83 -22.25 -1.90
CA ALA A 71 12.85 -23.16 -2.39
C ALA A 71 12.59 -23.55 -3.86
N GLY A 72 13.59 -23.41 -4.71
CA GLY A 72 13.50 -23.68 -6.15
C GLY A 72 13.09 -22.48 -7.01
N THR A 73 12.81 -21.31 -6.39
CA THR A 73 12.59 -20.08 -7.15
C THR A 73 13.90 -19.62 -7.80
N ALA A 74 13.85 -19.26 -9.09
CA ALA A 74 14.99 -18.65 -9.77
C ALA A 74 15.19 -17.23 -9.23
N VAL A 75 16.35 -16.97 -8.64
CA VAL A 75 16.67 -15.65 -8.01
C VAL A 75 17.48 -14.75 -8.95
N ALA A 76 18.17 -15.33 -9.92
CA ALA A 76 18.92 -14.58 -10.92
C ALA A 76 19.06 -15.38 -12.21
N GLU A 77 19.23 -14.67 -13.31
CA GLU A 77 19.60 -15.22 -14.62
C GLU A 77 21.01 -14.76 -14.97
N VAL A 78 21.73 -15.61 -15.70
CA VAL A 78 23.07 -15.31 -16.22
C VAL A 78 22.94 -14.93 -17.69
N TYR A 79 23.37 -13.74 -18.05
CA TYR A 79 23.33 -13.24 -19.41
C TYR A 79 24.72 -13.24 -20.04
N SER A 80 24.75 -13.38 -21.34
CA SER A 80 26.00 -13.33 -22.11
C SER A 80 26.65 -11.95 -22.08
N ASP A 81 25.82 -10.89 -21.98
CA ASP A 81 26.29 -9.51 -21.88
C ASP A 81 25.30 -8.61 -21.12
N ALA A 82 25.76 -7.41 -20.76
CA ALA A 82 24.98 -6.41 -20.02
C ALA A 82 23.79 -5.87 -20.83
N THR A 83 23.88 -5.87 -22.16
CA THR A 83 22.82 -5.39 -23.06
C THR A 83 21.59 -6.27 -22.95
N GLN A 84 21.79 -7.60 -22.97
CA GLN A 84 20.69 -8.56 -22.78
C GLN A 84 20.01 -8.41 -21.41
N SER A 85 20.79 -8.21 -20.35
CA SER A 85 20.26 -7.96 -19.02
C SER A 85 19.36 -6.72 -19.00
N THR A 86 19.83 -5.61 -19.58
CA THR A 86 19.07 -4.36 -19.66
C THR A 86 17.79 -4.52 -20.48
N LEU A 87 17.85 -5.16 -21.65
CA LEU A 87 16.69 -5.38 -22.51
C LEU A 87 15.63 -6.26 -21.81
N ARG A 88 16.05 -7.29 -21.08
CA ARG A 88 15.14 -8.14 -20.32
C ARG A 88 14.48 -7.38 -19.16
N GLN A 89 15.22 -6.52 -18.48
CA GLN A 89 14.65 -5.66 -17.44
C GLN A 89 13.62 -4.69 -18.02
N GLN A 90 13.92 -4.07 -19.17
CA GLN A 90 12.96 -3.21 -19.87
C GLN A 90 11.71 -3.99 -20.28
N LEU A 91 11.86 -5.21 -20.81
CA LEU A 91 10.72 -6.04 -21.18
C LEU A 91 9.83 -6.37 -19.99
N ARG A 92 10.42 -6.71 -18.82
CA ARG A 92 9.65 -6.93 -17.60
C ARG A 92 8.86 -5.68 -17.21
N GLN A 93 9.52 -4.52 -17.15
CA GLN A 93 8.85 -3.26 -16.78
C GLN A 93 7.68 -2.92 -17.72
N ILE A 94 7.85 -3.17 -19.03
CA ILE A 94 6.76 -2.94 -19.99
C ILE A 94 5.60 -3.92 -19.75
N ASN A 95 5.90 -5.19 -19.49
CA ASN A 95 4.88 -6.19 -19.21
C ASN A 95 4.12 -5.90 -17.92
N ASP A 96 4.81 -5.46 -16.87
CA ASP A 96 4.20 -5.05 -15.60
C ASP A 96 3.25 -3.85 -15.80
N GLN A 97 3.65 -2.88 -16.64
CA GLN A 97 2.78 -1.75 -17.00
C GLN A 97 1.54 -2.21 -17.80
N ILE A 98 1.70 -3.14 -18.74
CA ILE A 98 0.59 -3.72 -19.51
C ILE A 98 -0.39 -4.41 -18.55
N ASP A 99 0.12 -5.25 -17.65
CA ASP A 99 -0.69 -5.95 -16.66
C ASP A 99 -1.44 -4.98 -15.75
N LEU A 100 -0.77 -3.96 -15.24
CA LEU A 100 -1.39 -2.91 -14.42
C LEU A 100 -2.55 -2.24 -15.18
N LEU A 101 -2.35 -1.84 -16.45
CA LEU A 101 -3.38 -1.19 -17.24
C LEU A 101 -4.54 -2.14 -17.58
N GLN A 102 -4.27 -3.41 -17.87
CA GLN A 102 -5.29 -4.42 -18.10
C GLN A 102 -6.15 -4.66 -16.86
N ARG A 103 -5.55 -4.77 -15.69
CA ARG A 103 -6.26 -4.88 -14.41
C ARG A 103 -7.06 -3.63 -14.09
N SER A 104 -6.57 -2.46 -14.51
CA SER A 104 -7.23 -1.17 -14.33
C SER A 104 -8.54 -1.05 -15.11
N GLN A 105 -8.65 -1.69 -16.28
CA GLN A 105 -9.88 -1.71 -17.10
C GLN A 105 -10.96 -2.60 -16.48
N ASN A 106 -10.60 -3.57 -15.64
CA ASN A 106 -11.59 -4.43 -15.00
C ASN A 106 -12.19 -3.73 -13.78
N THR A 107 -13.25 -2.98 -14.03
CA THR A 107 -13.98 -2.21 -13.01
C THR A 107 -15.27 -2.91 -12.56
N SER A 108 -15.52 -4.14 -12.99
CA SER A 108 -16.71 -4.91 -12.66
C SER A 108 -16.89 -5.07 -11.16
N ALA A 109 -18.06 -4.72 -10.65
CA ALA A 109 -18.44 -4.79 -9.23
C ALA A 109 -17.64 -3.91 -8.26
N THR A 110 -16.82 -2.97 -8.73
CA THR A 110 -16.06 -2.09 -7.86
C THR A 110 -16.87 -0.85 -7.50
N GLN A 111 -16.99 -0.55 -6.21
CA GLN A 111 -17.67 0.66 -5.72
C GLN A 111 -16.70 1.84 -5.67
N LEU A 112 -17.16 3.02 -6.04
CA LEU A 112 -16.35 4.25 -6.06
C LEU A 112 -15.73 4.55 -4.68
N ASP A 113 -16.52 4.40 -3.61
CA ASP A 113 -16.07 4.65 -2.24
C ASP A 113 -14.98 3.67 -1.78
N SER A 114 -15.02 2.41 -2.22
CA SER A 114 -13.96 1.44 -1.90
C SER A 114 -12.66 1.80 -2.60
N LEU A 115 -12.72 2.23 -3.86
CA LEU A 115 -11.51 2.67 -4.59
C LEU A 115 -10.86 3.91 -3.96
N HIS A 116 -11.66 4.86 -3.49
CA HIS A 116 -11.11 6.02 -2.76
C HIS A 116 -10.40 5.59 -1.47
N LYS A 117 -10.94 4.62 -0.75
CA LYS A 117 -10.32 4.07 0.45
C LYS A 117 -9.05 3.29 0.11
N GLU A 118 -9.12 2.40 -0.87
CA GLU A 118 -7.96 1.61 -1.35
C GLU A 118 -6.81 2.52 -1.78
N ARG A 119 -7.10 3.56 -2.57
CA ARG A 119 -6.09 4.54 -2.98
C ARG A 119 -5.46 5.25 -1.78
N SER A 120 -6.30 5.69 -0.82
CA SER A 120 -5.79 6.40 0.35
C SER A 120 -4.99 5.47 1.25
N SER A 121 -5.46 4.24 1.48
CA SER A 121 -4.71 3.24 2.24
C SER A 121 -3.35 2.95 1.60
N ALA A 122 -3.31 2.66 0.30
CA ALA A 122 -2.08 2.40 -0.42
C ALA A 122 -1.08 3.57 -0.34
N LEU A 123 -1.57 4.82 -0.33
CA LEU A 123 -0.71 6.00 -0.12
C LEU A 123 -0.12 6.02 1.29
N TYR A 124 -0.93 5.75 2.31
CA TYR A 124 -0.44 5.73 3.70
C TYR A 124 0.52 4.56 3.92
N ASP A 125 0.20 3.38 3.39
CA ASP A 125 1.07 2.20 3.48
C ASP A 125 2.44 2.47 2.83
N MET A 126 2.44 3.17 1.68
CA MET A 126 3.68 3.60 1.01
C MET A 126 4.47 4.63 1.83
N LEU A 127 3.79 5.57 2.51
CA LEU A 127 4.45 6.56 3.36
C LEU A 127 5.04 5.91 4.63
N ASP A 128 4.32 4.98 5.23
CA ASP A 128 4.79 4.22 6.39
C ASP A 128 5.99 3.33 6.01
N ALA A 129 5.94 2.67 4.86
CA ALA A 129 7.05 1.89 4.34
C ALA A 129 8.30 2.76 4.07
N LEU A 130 8.10 3.99 3.57
CA LEU A 130 9.19 4.94 3.37
C LEU A 130 9.83 5.36 4.70
N ASP A 131 9.02 5.63 5.73
CA ASP A 131 9.51 6.00 7.06
C ASP A 131 10.27 4.86 7.73
N GLN A 132 9.84 3.63 7.50
CA GLN A 132 10.47 2.42 8.03
C GLN A 132 11.66 1.93 7.18
N GLY A 133 11.89 2.48 5.99
CA GLY A 133 12.95 2.06 5.07
C GLY A 133 12.65 0.73 4.36
N GLU A 134 11.38 0.32 4.29
CA GLU A 134 10.92 -0.91 3.65
C GLU A 134 10.67 -0.70 2.15
N TYR A 135 11.73 -0.68 1.35
CA TYR A 135 11.67 -0.32 -0.07
C TYR A 135 10.75 -1.23 -0.91
N ASP A 136 10.70 -2.53 -0.62
CA ASP A 136 9.84 -3.48 -1.33
C ASP A 136 8.35 -3.20 -1.08
N ALA A 137 8.00 -2.77 0.13
CA ALA A 137 6.64 -2.36 0.47
C ALA A 137 6.23 -1.06 -0.24
N ILE A 138 7.19 -0.16 -0.52
CA ILE A 138 6.94 1.06 -1.30
C ILE A 138 6.49 0.71 -2.72
N ASP A 139 7.14 -0.23 -3.39
CA ASP A 139 6.78 -0.64 -4.75
C ASP A 139 5.38 -1.28 -4.80
N THR A 140 5.06 -2.13 -3.82
CA THR A 140 3.73 -2.72 -3.67
C THR A 140 2.65 -1.65 -3.41
N GLY A 141 2.93 -0.71 -2.51
CA GLY A 141 2.03 0.42 -2.22
C GLY A 141 1.80 1.30 -3.45
N ARG A 142 2.87 1.60 -4.21
CA ARG A 142 2.80 2.36 -5.46
C ARG A 142 1.93 1.66 -6.50
N GLU A 143 2.08 0.36 -6.71
CA GLU A 143 1.28 -0.41 -7.65
C GLU A 143 -0.20 -0.39 -7.24
N SER A 144 -0.50 -0.63 -5.97
CA SER A 144 -1.86 -0.60 -5.43
C SER A 144 -2.50 0.79 -5.58
N TYR A 145 -1.74 1.85 -5.32
CA TYR A 145 -2.19 3.23 -5.52
C TYR A 145 -2.53 3.50 -6.99
N LEU A 146 -1.63 3.14 -7.91
CA LEU A 146 -1.84 3.36 -9.34
C LEU A 146 -3.03 2.54 -9.88
N LEU A 147 -3.19 1.30 -9.42
CA LEU A 147 -4.33 0.46 -9.80
C LEU A 147 -5.66 1.09 -9.37
N ALA A 148 -5.76 1.53 -8.13
CA ALA A 148 -6.96 2.18 -7.61
C ALA A 148 -7.23 3.51 -8.34
N GLN A 149 -6.19 4.32 -8.59
CA GLN A 149 -6.29 5.59 -9.31
C GLN A 149 -6.75 5.40 -10.76
N ASN A 150 -6.17 4.45 -11.48
CA ASN A 150 -6.54 4.16 -12.86
C ASN A 150 -8.01 3.67 -12.96
N LYS A 151 -8.43 2.79 -12.05
CA LYS A 151 -9.83 2.35 -11.96
C LYS A 151 -10.78 3.51 -11.69
N LEU A 152 -10.39 4.46 -10.82
CA LEU A 152 -11.16 5.68 -10.58
C LEU A 152 -11.32 6.47 -11.87
N TRP A 153 -10.26 6.70 -12.63
CA TRP A 153 -10.35 7.44 -13.91
C TRP A 153 -11.29 6.78 -14.92
N VAL A 154 -11.28 5.45 -15.00
CA VAL A 154 -12.21 4.72 -15.89
C VAL A 154 -13.66 4.86 -15.39
N ILE A 155 -13.91 4.69 -14.09
CA ILE A 155 -15.28 4.76 -13.55
C ILE A 155 -15.85 6.18 -13.60
N THR A 156 -15.01 7.20 -13.37
CA THR A 156 -15.43 8.61 -13.45
C THR A 156 -15.53 9.13 -14.88
N GLY A 157 -15.03 8.38 -15.86
CA GLY A 157 -15.03 8.77 -17.27
C GLY A 157 -13.95 9.79 -17.64
N GLU A 158 -12.97 10.03 -16.74
CA GLU A 158 -11.79 10.85 -17.06
C GLU A 158 -10.93 10.20 -18.14
N VAL A 159 -10.88 8.86 -18.13
CA VAL A 159 -10.26 8.03 -19.15
C VAL A 159 -11.30 7.01 -19.62
N THR A 160 -11.52 6.91 -20.94
CA THR A 160 -12.50 5.95 -21.49
C THR A 160 -12.04 4.52 -21.29
N ASP A 161 -10.79 4.24 -21.67
CA ASP A 161 -10.08 2.97 -21.48
C ASP A 161 -8.57 3.18 -21.69
N PHE A 162 -7.79 2.12 -21.51
CA PHE A 162 -6.34 2.11 -21.71
C PHE A 162 -5.91 1.33 -22.95
N SER A 163 -6.82 1.04 -23.88
CA SER A 163 -6.56 0.17 -25.04
C SER A 163 -5.42 0.69 -25.91
N ASP A 164 -5.40 1.98 -26.20
CA ASP A 164 -4.32 2.60 -27.00
C ASP A 164 -2.97 2.54 -26.30
N SER A 165 -2.94 2.78 -24.99
CA SER A 165 -1.73 2.70 -24.18
C SER A 165 -1.19 1.27 -24.12
N ILE A 166 -2.08 0.29 -23.92
CA ILE A 166 -1.73 -1.14 -23.94
C ILE A 166 -1.20 -1.55 -25.32
N ALA A 167 -1.83 -1.11 -26.40
CA ALA A 167 -1.36 -1.40 -27.76
C ALA A 167 0.04 -0.83 -28.03
N ALA A 168 0.28 0.41 -27.62
CA ALA A 168 1.60 1.06 -27.75
C ALA A 168 2.67 0.32 -26.94
N LEU A 169 2.39 -0.03 -25.70
CA LEU A 169 3.30 -0.80 -24.84
C LEU A 169 3.55 -2.20 -25.40
N THR A 170 2.52 -2.86 -25.94
CA THR A 170 2.66 -4.18 -26.59
C THR A 170 3.58 -4.11 -27.80
N GLN A 171 3.46 -3.06 -28.62
CA GLN A 171 4.36 -2.84 -29.74
C GLN A 171 5.80 -2.58 -29.28
N GLN A 172 5.97 -1.81 -28.19
CA GLN A 172 7.28 -1.57 -27.59
C GLN A 172 7.89 -2.87 -27.05
N ALA A 173 7.11 -3.70 -26.34
CA ALA A 173 7.53 -5.01 -25.85
C ALA A 173 8.01 -5.90 -27.00
N ALA A 174 7.26 -5.96 -28.12
CA ALA A 174 7.65 -6.71 -29.30
C ALA A 174 8.96 -6.21 -29.91
N SER A 175 9.20 -4.90 -29.93
CA SER A 175 10.46 -4.30 -30.39
C SER A 175 11.64 -4.70 -29.51
N VAL A 176 11.48 -4.64 -28.18
CA VAL A 176 12.52 -5.08 -27.23
C VAL A 176 12.77 -6.57 -27.34
N GLN A 177 11.71 -7.38 -27.48
CA GLN A 177 11.82 -8.82 -27.69
C GLN A 177 12.57 -9.17 -28.98
N ALA A 178 12.34 -8.42 -30.04
CA ALA A 178 13.09 -8.61 -31.30
C ALA A 178 14.58 -8.29 -31.16
N GLN A 179 14.96 -7.33 -30.32
CA GLN A 179 16.36 -6.99 -30.01
C GLN A 179 17.05 -8.08 -29.16
N LEU A 180 16.28 -8.76 -28.31
CA LEU A 180 16.79 -9.88 -27.50
C LEU A 180 17.12 -11.12 -28.40
N GLY A 181 16.55 -11.18 -29.59
CA GLY A 181 16.63 -12.34 -30.45
C GLY A 181 15.69 -13.48 -30.02
N THR A 182 15.52 -14.46 -30.87
CA THR A 182 14.89 -15.74 -30.52
C THR A 182 15.89 -16.55 -29.70
N PRO A 183 15.45 -17.19 -28.60
CA PRO A 183 16.30 -18.09 -27.81
C PRO A 183 16.79 -19.28 -28.61
#